data_1746348fd274486028613e2a284dc11c
#
_entry.id   1746348fd274486028613e2a284dc11c
#
_cell.length_a   1.000
_cell.length_b   1.000
_cell.length_c   1.000
_cell.angle_alpha   90.00
_cell.angle_beta   90.00
_cell.angle_gamma   90.00
#
_symmetry.space_group_name_H-M   'P 1'
#
loop_
_entity.id
_entity.type
_entity.pdbx_description
1 polymer ?
#
loop_
_entity_poly.entity_id
_entity_poly.type
_entity_poly.pdbx_seq_one_letter_code
_entity_poly.pdbx_strand_id
1 'polypeptide(L)'
;MNNFIIEENKIYLKENDKVLAEIEFEKIDNNTYNIYHTYVDEKLRGQGIASSLVEKAVKYIESKNKKVTASCSYAQKWLEKNYRK
;
A
#
# COMPACT_ATOMS: atom_id res chain seq x y z
N MET A 1 2.55 17.75 -4.67
CA MET A 1 1.95 17.43 -4.27
C MET A 1 1.90 16.15 -3.73
N ASN A 2 1.81 15.22 -4.09
CA ASN A 2 1.70 14.00 -3.41
C ASN A 2 3.03 13.35 -3.26
N ASN A 3 3.73 13.75 -2.26
CA ASN A 3 5.04 13.18 -2.02
C ASN A 3 4.90 12.00 -1.09
N PHE A 4 4.85 10.82 -1.68
CA PHE A 4 4.76 9.60 -0.89
C PHE A 4 6.13 9.24 -0.35
N ILE A 5 6.18 8.86 0.91
CA ILE A 5 7.41 8.43 1.56
C ILE A 5 7.39 6.91 1.63
N ILE A 6 8.45 6.27 1.16
CA ILE A 6 8.52 4.82 1.14
C ILE A 6 9.52 4.35 2.17
N GLU A 7 9.06 3.51 3.07
CA GLU A 7 9.92 2.91 4.09
C GLU A 7 9.82 1.39 3.95
N GLU A 8 10.60 0.70 4.71
CA GLU A 8 10.69 -0.75 4.58
C GLU A 8 9.36 -1.49 4.71
N ASN A 9 8.49 -1.04 5.58
CA ASN A 9 7.21 -1.70 5.81
C ASN A 9 6.03 -0.82 5.60
N LYS A 10 6.18 0.36 5.05
CA LYS A 10 5.02 1.19 4.78
C LYS A 10 5.30 2.30 3.80
N ILE A 11 4.26 2.79 3.19
CA ILE A 11 4.31 3.91 2.29
C ILE A 11 3.25 4.86 2.78
N TYR A 12 3.57 6.13 2.91
CA TYR A 12 2.60 7.07 3.44
C TYR A 12 2.74 8.46 2.83
N LEU A 13 1.70 9.24 3.01
CA LEU A 13 1.62 10.62 2.56
C LEU A 13 1.42 11.47 3.80
N LYS A 14 2.30 12.42 4.01
CA LYS A 14 2.28 13.23 5.20
C LYS A 14 2.27 14.70 4.84
N GLU A 15 1.55 15.48 5.60
CA GLU A 15 1.49 16.91 5.38
C GLU A 15 1.46 17.59 6.74
N ASN A 16 2.37 18.52 6.99
CA ASN A 16 2.43 19.24 8.25
C ASN A 16 2.39 18.31 9.46
N ASP A 17 3.22 17.29 9.45
CA ASP A 17 3.34 16.33 10.53
C ASP A 17 2.10 15.46 10.74
N LYS A 18 1.18 15.50 9.80
CA LYS A 18 0.00 14.67 9.90
C LYS A 18 0.02 13.64 8.78
N VAL A 19 -0.19 12.39 9.10
CA VAL A 19 -0.27 11.33 8.10
C VAL A 19 -1.66 11.37 7.50
N LEU A 20 -1.74 11.60 6.21
CA LEU A 20 -3.01 11.69 5.50
C LEU A 20 -3.40 10.40 4.83
N ALA A 21 -2.45 9.54 4.57
CA ALA A 21 -2.75 8.25 3.96
C ALA A 21 -1.57 7.33 4.22
N GLU A 22 -1.83 6.06 4.37
CA GLU A 22 -0.74 5.11 4.57
C GLU A 22 -1.16 3.71 4.21
N ILE A 23 -0.17 2.90 3.85
CA ILE A 23 -0.39 1.48 3.63
C ILE A 23 0.75 0.78 4.34
N GLU A 24 0.42 -0.26 5.08
CA GLU A 24 1.42 -1.01 5.82
C GLU A 24 1.43 -2.46 5.37
N PHE A 25 2.62 -3.02 5.32
CA PHE A 25 2.78 -4.40 4.90
C PHE A 25 3.92 -5.01 5.70
N GLU A 26 3.93 -6.31 5.80
CA GLU A 26 4.95 -6.99 6.58
C GLU A 26 5.38 -8.26 5.88
N LYS A 27 6.59 -8.66 6.13
CA LYS A 27 7.14 -9.87 5.58
C LYS A 27 6.59 -11.03 6.40
N ILE A 28 5.93 -11.97 5.74
CA ILE A 28 5.37 -13.12 6.45
C ILE A 28 6.20 -14.38 6.26
N ASP A 29 7.02 -14.41 5.24
CA ASP A 29 8.03 -15.47 5.10
C ASP A 29 9.10 -14.92 4.16
N ASN A 30 10.08 -15.74 3.83
CA ASN A 30 11.22 -15.26 3.04
C ASN A 30 10.85 -14.76 1.65
N ASN A 31 9.69 -15.12 1.16
CA ASN A 31 9.31 -14.78 -0.19
C ASN A 31 8.06 -13.93 -0.31
N THR A 32 7.41 -13.61 0.79
CA THR A 32 6.08 -13.01 0.73
C THR A 32 5.91 -11.85 1.71
N TYR A 33 5.29 -10.78 1.22
CA TYR A 33 4.87 -9.68 2.07
C TYR A 33 3.35 -9.63 2.05
N ASN A 34 2.77 -9.27 3.16
CA ASN A 34 1.32 -9.18 3.30
C ASN A 34 0.91 -7.75 3.62
N ILE A 35 -0.02 -7.20 2.84
CA ILE A 35 -0.56 -5.87 3.09
C ILE A 35 -1.70 -6.02 4.08
N TYR A 36 -1.55 -5.45 5.25
CA TYR A 36 -2.55 -5.65 6.30
C TYR A 36 -3.31 -4.39 6.70
N HIS A 37 -2.89 -3.23 6.25
CA HIS A 37 -3.54 -1.99 6.66
C HIS A 37 -3.47 -0.93 5.57
N THR A 38 -4.59 -0.27 5.31
CA THR A 38 -4.65 0.85 4.38
C THR A 38 -5.52 1.93 5.02
N TYR A 39 -5.05 3.16 5.01
CA TYR A 39 -5.79 4.28 5.58
C TYR A 39 -5.72 5.49 4.66
N VAL A 40 -6.82 6.18 4.47
CA VAL A 40 -6.86 7.43 3.72
C VAL A 40 -7.74 8.40 4.49
N ASP A 41 -7.21 9.58 4.78
CA ASP A 41 -7.95 10.62 5.46
C ASP A 41 -9.19 10.97 4.65
N GLU A 42 -10.27 11.27 5.34
CA GLU A 42 -11.53 11.58 4.73
C GLU A 42 -11.43 12.66 3.68
N LYS A 43 -10.61 13.65 3.90
CA LYS A 43 -10.41 14.74 2.96
C LYS A 43 -9.87 14.29 1.61
N LEU A 44 -9.17 13.18 1.57
CA LEU A 44 -8.55 12.69 0.35
C LEU A 44 -9.32 11.57 -0.32
N ARG A 45 -10.44 11.17 0.24
CA ARG A 45 -11.20 10.08 -0.34
C ARG A 45 -11.79 10.49 -1.67
N GLY A 46 -11.93 9.54 -2.56
CA GLY A 46 -12.47 9.82 -3.88
C GLY A 46 -11.44 10.30 -4.88
N GLN A 47 -10.18 10.38 -4.48
CA GLN A 47 -9.13 10.86 -5.37
C GLN A 47 -8.19 9.76 -5.84
N GLY A 48 -8.51 8.52 -5.57
CA GLY A 48 -7.69 7.40 -6.01
C GLY A 48 -6.43 7.18 -5.20
N ILE A 49 -6.34 7.80 -4.02
CA ILE A 49 -5.13 7.70 -3.20
C ILE A 49 -4.92 6.28 -2.70
N ALA A 50 -5.98 5.61 -2.25
CA ALA A 50 -5.85 4.25 -1.74
C ALA A 50 -5.34 3.30 -2.84
N SER A 51 -5.88 3.44 -4.05
CA SER A 51 -5.45 2.62 -5.16
C SER A 51 -3.98 2.89 -5.48
N SER A 52 -3.58 4.14 -5.44
CA SER A 52 -2.21 4.53 -5.69
C SER A 52 -1.28 3.94 -4.65
N LEU A 53 -1.70 3.91 -3.39
CA LEU A 53 -0.91 3.31 -2.33
C LEU A 53 -0.71 1.81 -2.55
N VAL A 54 -1.78 1.11 -2.89
CA VAL A 54 -1.66 -0.34 -3.12
C VAL A 54 -0.74 -0.59 -4.30
N GLU A 55 -0.89 0.18 -5.37
CA GLU A 55 -0.04 0.02 -6.54
C GLU A 55 1.43 0.24 -6.18
N LYS A 56 1.71 1.28 -5.41
CA LYS A 56 3.09 1.56 -5.02
C LYS A 56 3.65 0.47 -4.12
N ALA A 57 2.83 -0.06 -3.23
CA ALA A 57 3.27 -1.14 -2.34
C ALA A 57 3.58 -2.39 -3.15
N VAL A 58 2.71 -2.73 -4.10
CA VAL A 58 2.92 -3.90 -4.94
C VAL A 58 4.21 -3.76 -5.72
N LYS A 59 4.44 -2.61 -6.33
CA LYS A 59 5.65 -2.39 -7.10
C LYS A 59 6.90 -2.45 -6.22
N TYR A 60 6.82 -1.88 -5.04
CA TYR A 60 7.94 -1.89 -4.11
C TYR A 60 8.29 -3.33 -3.70
N ILE A 61 7.28 -4.11 -3.34
CA ILE A 61 7.47 -5.49 -2.92
C ILE A 61 8.02 -6.33 -4.08
N GLU A 62 7.47 -6.14 -5.26
CA GLU A 62 7.93 -6.88 -6.42
C GLU A 62 9.34 -6.51 -6.82
N SER A 63 9.75 -5.28 -6.58
CA SER A 63 11.11 -4.87 -6.89
C SER A 63 12.13 -5.63 -6.04
N LYS A 64 11.68 -6.23 -4.95
CA LYS A 64 12.53 -7.06 -4.10
C LYS A 64 12.39 -8.53 -4.45
N ASN A 65 11.71 -8.85 -5.54
CA ASN A 65 11.47 -10.23 -5.97
C ASN A 65 10.64 -11.02 -4.95
N LYS A 66 9.67 -10.35 -4.33
CA LYS A 66 8.81 -10.99 -3.34
C LYS A 66 7.38 -11.03 -3.85
N LYS A 67 6.60 -11.92 -3.28
CA LYS A 67 5.20 -12.05 -3.62
C LYS A 67 4.37 -11.14 -2.73
N VAL A 68 3.19 -10.79 -3.20
CA VAL A 68 2.29 -9.90 -2.47
C VAL A 68 1.02 -10.63 -2.12
N THR A 69 0.62 -10.55 -0.86
CA THR A 69 -0.70 -11.02 -0.44
C THR A 69 -1.33 -9.88 0.36
N ALA A 70 -2.58 -10.04 0.72
CA ALA A 70 -3.27 -9.01 1.50
C ALA A 70 -4.31 -9.62 2.42
N SER A 71 -4.36 -9.12 3.65
CA SER A 71 -5.44 -9.47 4.56
C SER A 71 -6.35 -8.25 4.74
N CYS A 72 -5.96 -7.08 4.26
CA CYS A 72 -6.80 -5.89 4.24
C CYS A 72 -7.79 -6.05 3.10
N SER A 73 -9.09 -5.88 3.38
CA SER A 73 -10.12 -6.13 2.38
C SER A 73 -9.99 -5.25 1.14
N TYR A 74 -9.61 -4.00 1.32
CA TYR A 74 -9.43 -3.10 0.19
C TYR A 74 -8.30 -3.60 -0.71
N ALA A 75 -7.17 -3.96 -0.12
CA ALA A 75 -6.03 -4.43 -0.88
C ALA A 75 -6.32 -5.77 -1.55
N GLN A 76 -7.10 -6.64 -0.89
CA GLN A 76 -7.50 -7.90 -1.49
C GLN A 76 -8.27 -7.67 -2.78
N LYS A 77 -9.22 -6.76 -2.76
CA LYS A 77 -10.01 -6.46 -3.94
C LYS A 77 -9.17 -5.84 -5.03
N TRP A 78 -8.25 -4.98 -4.65
CA TRP A 78 -7.37 -4.35 -5.62
C TRP A 78 -6.51 -5.41 -6.33
N LEU A 79 -5.97 -6.36 -5.57
CA LEU A 79 -5.15 -7.41 -6.14
C LEU A 79 -5.96 -8.30 -7.09
N GLU A 80 -7.19 -8.61 -6.72
CA GLU A 80 -8.06 -9.40 -7.58
C GLU A 80 -8.31 -8.73 -8.91
N LYS A 81 -8.47 -7.43 -8.89
CA LYS A 81 -8.79 -6.71 -10.07
C LYS A 81 -7.58 -6.39 -10.95
N ASN A 82 -6.48 -6.08 -10.35
CA ASN A 82 -5.32 -5.51 -11.05
C ASN A 82 -4.08 -6.39 -11.07
N TYR A 83 -3.98 -7.33 -10.16
CA TYR A 83 -2.77 -8.12 -10.01
C TYR A 83 -3.08 -9.56 -10.35
N ARG A 84 -3.14 -9.86 -11.65
CA ARG A 84 -3.48 -11.17 -11.99
C ARG A 84 -2.32 -11.91 -12.42
N LYS A 85 -2.07 -13.03 -11.95
CA LYS A 85 -0.92 -13.82 -12.32
C LYS A 85 -1.31 -15.10 -12.92
#